data_45b1e5265ed7093caa32e070005afab8
#
_entry.id   45b1e5265ed7093caa32e070005afab8
#
_cell.length_a   1.000
_cell.length_b   1.000
_cell.length_c   1.000
_cell.angle_alpha   90.00
_cell.angle_beta   90.00
_cell.angle_gamma   90.00
#
_symmetry.space_group_name_H-M   'P 1'
#
loop_
_entity.id
_entity.type
_entity.pdbx_description
1 polymer ?
#
loop_
_entity_poly.entity_id
_entity_poly.type
_entity_poly.pdbx_seq_one_letter_code
_entity_poly.pdbx_strand_id
1 'polypeptide(L)'
;YLNAEQSVTTPDPASMAYGRQALTEILLRQPELDAVICSHESIALGMMFECQRRLIKIPQDLAIACLEGSENSAQIAPSLTSIHFNYHKIGKEAGKHLIALLQHLRDEVDNAMFENTVINYAYRLELGQSTP
;
A
#
# COMPACT_ATOMS: atom_id res chain seq x y z
N TYR A 1 -2.11 -13.47 -13.47
CA TYR A 1 -1.15 -12.61 -14.17
C TYR A 1 -1.72 -11.20 -14.23
N LEU A 2 -1.11 -10.26 -13.48
CA LEU A 2 -1.44 -8.85 -13.59
C LEU A 2 -0.90 -8.32 -14.93
N ASN A 3 -1.80 -7.92 -15.82
CA ASN A 3 -1.43 -7.26 -17.07
C ASN A 3 -1.30 -5.74 -16.79
N ALA A 4 -0.27 -5.09 -17.31
CA ALA A 4 -0.07 -3.64 -17.16
C ALA A 4 -1.26 -2.81 -17.70
N GLU A 5 -2.02 -3.34 -18.64
CA GLU A 5 -3.25 -2.73 -19.16
C GLU A 5 -4.40 -2.70 -18.13
N GLN A 6 -4.28 -3.46 -17.03
CA GLN A 6 -5.27 -3.56 -15.95
C GLN A 6 -4.96 -2.63 -14.78
N SER A 7 -3.99 -1.73 -14.91
CA SER A 7 -3.67 -0.78 -13.86
C SER A 7 -4.18 0.62 -14.19
N VAL A 8 -4.69 1.30 -13.17
CA VAL A 8 -5.03 2.73 -13.21
C VAL A 8 -4.03 3.46 -12.34
N THR A 9 -3.31 4.39 -12.93
CA THR A 9 -2.32 5.21 -12.23
C THR A 9 -2.62 6.69 -12.43
N THR A 10 -2.26 7.50 -11.45
CA THR A 10 -2.36 8.96 -11.51
C THR A 10 -1.13 9.60 -10.89
N PRO A 11 -0.70 10.78 -11.35
CA PRO A 11 0.29 11.59 -10.65
C PRO A 11 -0.26 12.22 -9.37
N ASP A 12 -1.57 12.18 -9.15
CA ASP A 12 -2.20 12.74 -7.96
C ASP A 12 -1.87 11.92 -6.71
N PRO A 13 -1.77 12.57 -5.53
CA PRO A 13 -1.53 11.87 -4.30
C PRO A 13 -2.64 10.87 -3.97
N ALA A 14 -2.26 9.74 -3.37
CA ALA A 14 -3.20 8.72 -2.94
C ALA A 14 -4.28 9.29 -2.02
N SER A 15 -5.55 9.14 -2.42
CA SER A 15 -6.70 9.66 -1.68
C SER A 15 -7.93 8.78 -1.84
N MET A 16 -8.90 8.93 -0.92
CA MET A 16 -10.20 8.25 -1.04
C MET A 16 -10.97 8.72 -2.28
N ALA A 17 -10.86 10.01 -2.63
CA ALA A 17 -11.50 10.56 -3.82
C ALA A 17 -10.98 9.88 -5.09
N TYR A 18 -9.66 9.70 -5.17
CA TYR A 18 -9.03 8.96 -6.25
C TYR A 18 -9.46 7.50 -6.27
N GLY A 19 -9.48 6.81 -5.12
CA GLY A 19 -9.92 5.41 -5.04
C GLY A 19 -11.34 5.21 -5.60
N ARG A 20 -12.26 6.11 -5.27
CA ARG A 20 -13.63 6.11 -5.81
C ARG A 20 -13.66 6.29 -7.33
N GLN A 21 -12.88 7.23 -7.85
CA GLN A 21 -12.79 7.48 -9.30
C GLN A 21 -12.14 6.28 -10.02
N ALA A 22 -11.05 5.74 -9.49
CA ALA A 22 -10.33 4.61 -10.04
C ALA A 22 -11.23 3.37 -10.15
N LEU A 23 -12.04 3.07 -9.11
CA LEU A 23 -12.98 1.95 -9.18
C LEU A 23 -13.97 2.14 -10.33
N THR A 24 -14.51 3.35 -10.51
CA THR A 24 -15.44 3.64 -11.61
C THR A 24 -14.79 3.39 -12.96
N GLU A 25 -13.54 3.85 -13.14
CA GLU A 25 -12.80 3.70 -14.38
C GLU A 25 -12.45 2.24 -14.67
N ILE A 26 -12.01 1.50 -13.65
CA ILE A 26 -11.65 0.08 -13.78
C ILE A 26 -12.90 -0.74 -14.17
N LEU A 27 -14.02 -0.56 -13.50
CA LEU A 27 -15.25 -1.30 -13.79
C LEU A 27 -15.84 -0.98 -15.17
N LEU A 28 -15.60 0.23 -15.70
CA LEU A 28 -15.97 0.55 -17.09
C LEU A 28 -15.13 -0.20 -18.11
N ARG A 29 -13.84 -0.43 -17.80
CA ARG A 29 -12.93 -1.16 -18.68
C ARG A 29 -13.07 -2.68 -18.53
N GLN A 30 -13.38 -3.12 -17.31
CA GLN A 30 -13.44 -4.54 -16.93
C GLN A 30 -14.64 -4.79 -16.01
N PRO A 31 -15.85 -4.97 -16.56
CA PRO A 31 -17.05 -5.21 -15.76
C PRO A 31 -17.01 -6.50 -14.94
N GLU A 32 -16.25 -7.50 -15.39
CA GLU A 32 -16.11 -8.83 -14.77
C GLU A 32 -14.92 -8.90 -13.77
N LEU A 33 -14.52 -7.78 -13.19
CA LEU A 33 -13.39 -7.74 -12.27
C LEU A 33 -13.74 -8.39 -10.92
N ASP A 34 -12.99 -9.42 -10.52
CA ASP A 34 -13.19 -10.16 -9.28
C ASP A 34 -12.39 -9.61 -8.09
N ALA A 35 -11.25 -8.96 -8.36
CA ALA A 35 -10.37 -8.47 -7.31
C ALA A 35 -9.53 -7.28 -7.72
N VAL A 36 -9.19 -6.42 -6.76
CA VAL A 36 -8.26 -5.31 -6.92
C VAL A 36 -7.21 -5.30 -5.80
N ILE A 37 -6.01 -4.85 -6.15
CA ILE A 37 -4.94 -4.59 -5.19
C ILE A 37 -4.63 -3.09 -5.25
N CYS A 38 -4.82 -2.41 -4.13
CA CYS A 38 -4.53 -0.99 -3.98
C CYS A 38 -3.13 -0.76 -3.44
N SER A 39 -2.42 0.25 -3.92
CA SER A 39 -1.11 0.61 -3.41
C SER A 39 -1.17 1.19 -1.98
N HIS A 40 -2.19 1.99 -1.67
CA HIS A 40 -2.36 2.69 -0.39
C HIS A 40 -3.74 2.46 0.22
N GLU A 41 -3.79 2.44 1.56
CA GLU A 41 -5.03 2.27 2.32
C GLU A 41 -6.10 3.29 1.96
N SER A 42 -5.73 4.57 1.78
CA SER A 42 -6.68 5.61 1.40
C SER A 42 -7.40 5.34 0.06
N ILE A 43 -6.69 4.73 -0.90
CA ILE A 43 -7.28 4.32 -2.19
C ILE A 43 -8.25 3.15 -1.95
N ALA A 44 -7.83 2.14 -1.18
CA ALA A 44 -8.67 0.99 -0.85
C ALA A 44 -9.97 1.43 -0.14
N LEU A 45 -9.86 2.31 0.86
CA LEU A 45 -11.03 2.89 1.54
C LEU A 45 -11.96 3.62 0.58
N GLY A 46 -11.41 4.42 -0.34
CA GLY A 46 -12.20 5.09 -1.37
C GLY A 46 -12.97 4.14 -2.27
N MET A 47 -12.33 3.02 -2.66
CA MET A 47 -12.99 1.95 -3.44
C MET A 47 -14.08 1.25 -2.62
N MET A 48 -13.80 0.92 -1.35
CA MET A 48 -14.77 0.26 -0.46
C MET A 48 -16.03 1.11 -0.26
N PHE A 49 -15.88 2.42 -0.02
CA PHE A 49 -17.02 3.34 0.08
C PHE A 49 -17.80 3.45 -1.23
N GLU A 50 -17.11 3.41 -2.38
CA GLU A 50 -17.81 3.41 -3.67
C GLU A 50 -18.52 2.08 -3.92
N CYS A 51 -17.95 0.93 -3.53
CA CYS A 51 -18.62 -0.36 -3.55
C CYS A 51 -19.91 -0.32 -2.71
N GLN A 52 -19.83 0.20 -1.48
CA GLN A 52 -20.98 0.35 -0.61
C GLN A 52 -22.08 1.21 -1.26
N ARG A 53 -21.71 2.33 -1.89
CA ARG A 53 -22.64 3.22 -2.60
C ARG A 53 -23.32 2.57 -3.80
N ARG A 54 -22.62 1.65 -4.46
CA ARG A 54 -23.11 0.89 -5.63
C ARG A 54 -23.75 -0.44 -5.26
N LEU A 55 -23.79 -0.79 -3.97
CA LEU A 55 -24.28 -2.07 -3.47
C LEU A 55 -23.46 -3.29 -3.98
N ILE A 56 -22.18 -3.06 -4.31
CA ILE A 56 -21.23 -4.12 -4.63
C ILE A 56 -20.77 -4.75 -3.33
N LYS A 57 -20.95 -6.05 -3.19
CA LYS A 57 -20.61 -6.79 -1.97
C LYS A 57 -19.12 -7.14 -1.92
N ILE A 58 -18.47 -6.81 -0.82
CA ILE A 58 -17.08 -7.16 -0.55
C ILE A 58 -17.06 -8.28 0.50
N PRO A 59 -16.40 -9.42 0.24
CA PRO A 59 -15.58 -9.76 -0.94
C PRO A 59 -16.35 -10.49 -2.06
N GLN A 60 -17.67 -10.70 -1.95
CA GLN A 60 -18.41 -11.65 -2.79
C GLN A 60 -18.47 -11.24 -4.28
N ASP A 61 -18.65 -9.93 -4.55
CA ASP A 61 -18.70 -9.40 -5.91
C ASP A 61 -17.35 -8.79 -6.32
N LEU A 62 -16.56 -8.26 -5.36
CA LEU A 62 -15.24 -7.69 -5.59
C LEU A 62 -14.37 -7.84 -4.34
N ALA A 63 -13.27 -8.56 -4.43
CA ALA A 63 -12.26 -8.62 -3.38
C ALA A 63 -11.34 -7.41 -3.44
N ILE A 64 -10.96 -6.86 -2.27
CA ILE A 64 -10.07 -5.70 -2.18
C ILE A 64 -8.94 -6.00 -1.21
N ALA A 65 -7.68 -5.80 -1.66
CA ALA A 65 -6.50 -5.88 -0.82
C ALA A 65 -5.66 -4.60 -0.94
N CYS A 66 -4.77 -4.37 0.02
CA CYS A 66 -3.91 -3.19 0.06
C CYS A 66 -2.46 -3.56 0.34
N LEU A 67 -1.51 -2.94 -0.39
CA LEU A 67 -0.07 -3.14 -0.18
C LEU A 67 0.46 -2.35 1.01
N GLU A 68 -0.25 -1.33 1.48
CA GLU A 68 0.15 -0.48 2.58
C GLU A 68 -1.03 -0.22 3.50
N GLY A 69 -1.15 -1.06 4.52
CA GLY A 69 -2.18 -0.96 5.55
C GLY A 69 -1.70 -0.28 6.82
N SER A 70 -2.65 0.19 7.62
CA SER A 70 -2.43 0.74 8.95
C SER A 70 -3.25 -0.03 10.00
N GLU A 71 -3.12 0.36 11.26
CA GLU A 71 -3.96 -0.20 12.34
C GLU A 71 -5.47 0.02 12.08
N ASN A 72 -5.83 1.00 11.25
CA ASN A 72 -7.21 1.28 10.89
C ASN A 72 -7.79 0.21 9.95
N SER A 73 -6.95 -0.50 9.18
CA SER A 73 -7.39 -1.53 8.25
C SER A 73 -8.24 -2.62 8.92
N ALA A 74 -7.95 -2.92 10.18
CA ALA A 74 -8.70 -3.89 10.99
C ALA A 74 -9.99 -3.32 11.63
N GLN A 75 -10.15 -1.98 11.67
CA GLN A 75 -11.26 -1.30 12.36
C GLN A 75 -12.44 -0.99 11.44
N ILE A 76 -12.28 -1.17 10.15
CA ILE A 76 -13.33 -0.93 9.16
C ILE A 76 -14.16 -2.20 8.91
N ALA A 77 -15.34 -2.05 8.34
CA ALA A 77 -16.21 -3.18 7.99
C ALA A 77 -16.60 -3.17 6.51
N PRO A 78 -16.24 -4.22 5.73
CA PRO A 78 -15.40 -5.36 6.13
C PRO A 78 -13.95 -4.94 6.42
N SER A 79 -13.25 -5.66 7.31
CA SER A 79 -11.84 -5.38 7.59
C SER A 79 -10.97 -5.61 6.34
N LEU A 80 -9.98 -4.74 6.14
CA LEU A 80 -9.18 -4.73 4.91
C LEU A 80 -7.98 -5.69 5.02
N THR A 81 -7.87 -6.61 4.07
CA THR A 81 -6.65 -7.41 3.87
C THR A 81 -5.52 -6.50 3.43
N SER A 82 -4.42 -6.47 4.19
CA SER A 82 -3.34 -5.52 3.93
C SER A 82 -1.96 -6.00 4.39
N ILE A 83 -0.93 -5.40 3.81
CA ILE A 83 0.46 -5.60 4.22
C ILE A 83 0.85 -4.49 5.18
N HIS A 84 1.48 -4.87 6.30
CA HIS A 84 1.94 -3.97 7.33
C HIS A 84 3.46 -3.98 7.43
N PHE A 85 4.05 -2.79 7.48
CA PHE A 85 5.46 -2.56 7.72
C PHE A 85 5.69 -1.91 9.08
N ASN A 86 6.80 -2.24 9.74
CA ASN A 86 7.19 -1.53 10.95
C ASN A 86 7.93 -0.23 10.58
N TYR A 87 7.19 0.80 10.17
CA TYR A 87 7.72 2.09 9.77
C TYR A 87 8.56 2.76 10.87
N HIS A 88 8.19 2.58 12.14
CA HIS A 88 8.97 3.10 13.26
C HIS A 88 10.38 2.50 13.29
N LYS A 89 10.48 1.16 13.14
CA LYS A 89 11.78 0.47 13.09
C LYS A 89 12.58 0.91 11.86
N ILE A 90 11.93 0.97 10.70
CA ILE A 90 12.55 1.40 9.44
C ILE A 90 13.13 2.80 9.59
N GLY A 91 12.32 3.77 10.05
CA GLY A 91 12.76 5.15 10.26
C GLY A 91 13.88 5.29 11.28
N LYS A 92 13.81 4.53 12.39
CA LYS A 92 14.86 4.53 13.41
C LYS A 92 16.20 4.03 12.86
N GLU A 93 16.20 2.93 12.12
CA GLU A 93 17.43 2.38 11.54
C GLU A 93 17.98 3.28 10.42
N ALA A 94 17.10 3.81 9.55
CA ALA A 94 17.51 4.79 8.53
C ALA A 94 18.15 6.03 9.15
N GLY A 95 17.58 6.56 10.24
CA GLY A 95 18.17 7.67 10.99
C GLY A 95 19.54 7.36 11.57
N LYS A 96 19.73 6.17 12.15
CA LYS A 96 21.04 5.74 12.67
C LYS A 96 22.09 5.66 11.55
N HIS A 97 21.73 5.06 10.41
CA HIS A 97 22.63 4.97 9.26
C HIS A 97 23.00 6.35 8.71
N LEU A 98 22.03 7.27 8.63
CA LEU A 98 22.30 8.64 8.19
C LEU A 98 23.26 9.36 9.14
N ILE A 99 23.05 9.25 10.46
CA ILE A 99 23.93 9.85 11.45
C ILE A 99 25.36 9.28 11.35
N ALA A 100 25.49 7.95 11.23
CA ALA A 100 26.79 7.31 11.07
C ALA A 100 27.48 7.78 9.78
N LEU A 101 26.76 7.91 8.67
CA LEU A 101 27.29 8.45 7.42
C LEU A 101 27.79 9.88 7.56
N LEU A 102 27.01 10.74 8.20
CA LEU A 102 27.40 12.16 8.41
C LEU A 102 28.61 12.29 9.32
N GLN A 103 28.72 11.46 10.37
CA GLN A 103 29.90 11.42 11.22
C GLN A 103 31.14 10.99 10.45
N HIS A 104 31.01 9.93 9.64
CA HIS A 104 32.11 9.44 8.81
C HIS A 104 32.60 10.49 7.79
N LEU A 105 31.68 11.16 7.12
CA LEU A 105 32.00 12.25 6.18
C LEU A 105 32.68 13.46 6.86
N ARG A 106 32.37 13.69 8.15
CA ARG A 106 32.97 14.79 8.93
C ARG A 106 34.39 14.49 9.38
N ASP A 107 34.68 13.21 9.66
CA ASP A 107 35.96 12.78 10.22
C ASP A 107 37.03 12.51 9.13
N GLU A 108 36.76 12.84 7.84
CA GLU A 108 37.65 12.65 6.68
C GLU A 108 38.24 11.24 6.56
N VAL A 109 37.58 10.22 7.13
CA VAL A 109 38.02 8.84 7.06
C VAL A 109 37.66 8.26 5.66
N ASP A 110 38.63 7.57 5.09
CA ASP A 110 38.66 7.04 3.73
C ASP A 110 37.31 6.45 3.27
N ASN A 111 36.81 6.91 2.12
CA ASN A 111 35.50 6.61 1.53
C ASN A 111 35.24 5.10 1.19
N ALA A 112 36.18 4.22 1.51
CA ALA A 112 36.17 2.82 1.05
C ALA A 112 35.17 1.90 1.78
N MET A 113 34.48 2.34 2.84
CA MET A 113 33.68 1.44 3.69
C MET A 113 32.17 1.63 3.70
N PHE A 114 31.62 2.60 2.97
CA PHE A 114 30.16 2.67 2.79
C PHE A 114 29.75 1.92 1.53
N GLU A 115 29.76 0.59 1.60
CA GLU A 115 29.03 -0.22 0.64
C GLU A 115 27.54 0.17 0.68
N ASN A 116 26.90 0.23 -0.49
CA ASN A 116 25.44 0.39 -0.60
C ASN A 116 24.75 -0.77 0.12
N THR A 117 24.51 -0.61 1.41
CA THR A 117 23.90 -1.64 2.24
C THR A 117 22.40 -1.62 2.03
N VAL A 118 21.86 -2.67 1.42
CA VAL A 118 20.41 -2.90 1.33
C VAL A 118 19.96 -3.62 2.60
N ILE A 119 19.09 -2.98 3.38
CA ILE A 119 18.52 -3.57 4.58
C ILE A 119 17.10 -4.03 4.26
N ASN A 120 16.87 -5.34 4.35
CA ASN A 120 15.55 -5.92 4.15
C ASN A 120 14.78 -5.95 5.48
N TYR A 121 13.56 -5.42 5.48
CA TYR A 121 12.66 -5.48 6.62
C TYR A 121 11.53 -6.48 6.36
N ALA A 122 11.20 -7.24 7.42
CA ALA A 122 10.05 -8.12 7.39
C ALA A 122 8.74 -7.30 7.31
N TYR A 123 7.80 -7.82 6.55
CA TYR A 123 6.41 -7.35 6.50
C TYR A 123 5.49 -8.38 7.16
N ARG A 124 4.27 -7.97 7.49
CA ARG A 124 3.21 -8.85 7.97
C ARG A 124 2.00 -8.69 7.05
N LEU A 125 1.54 -9.81 6.49
CA LEU A 125 0.25 -9.86 5.82
C LEU A 125 -0.83 -10.06 6.90
N GLU A 126 -1.81 -9.18 6.95
CA GLU A 126 -2.98 -9.27 7.80
C GLU A 126 -4.20 -9.54 6.93
N LEU A 127 -4.77 -10.74 7.11
CA LEU A 127 -5.96 -11.14 6.37
C LEU A 127 -7.19 -10.50 7.03
N GLY A 128 -7.94 -9.76 6.25
CA GLY A 128 -9.21 -9.16 6.64
C GLY A 128 -10.39 -9.86 5.98
N GLN A 129 -11.57 -9.27 6.13
CA GLN A 129 -12.82 -9.75 5.54
C GLN A 129 -13.03 -9.26 4.09
N SER A 130 -12.15 -8.40 3.58
CA SER A 130 -12.25 -7.83 2.23
C SER A 130 -11.72 -8.75 1.12
N THR A 131 -11.18 -9.91 1.50
CA THR A 131 -10.81 -11.02 0.61
C THR A 131 -11.42 -12.32 1.12
N PRO A 132 -11.60 -13.34 0.24
CA PRO A 132 -12.09 -14.65 0.65
C PRO A 132 -11.24 -15.34 1.70
#